data_9f40e16f34910681343779956663c7fe
#
_entry.id   9f40e16f34910681343779956663c7fe
#
_cell.length_a   1.000
_cell.length_b   1.000
_cell.length_c   1.000
_cell.angle_alpha   90.00
_cell.angle_beta   90.00
_cell.angle_gamma   90.00
#
_symmetry.space_group_name_H-M   'P 1'
#
loop_
_entity.id
_entity.type
_entity.pdbx_description
1 polymer ?
#
loop_
_entity_poly.entity_id
_entity_poly.type
_entity_poly.pdbx_seq_one_letter_code
_entity_poly.pdbx_strand_id
1 'polypeptide(L)'
;VVYRLLGGIGLGHPKRSFCPQCGRFLPWYENIPVASWLWLRGRCAGCRLGIPARYPLVELLTAGLFLWLWSSFPPPVAVAYMILAGILVAGTFIDLEHMILPDSLTVGGAAAGIVLSMLVAGLQPGGDWEARLRASLFGAGVGFAVLFAVVELGKLAFGRKRLELQPAEAFLLQAREKGPCLRLGEDDWDLAEIFYRPTDVLELHTDRGEVWLLGPDGVRRGGVACDYAAADGWSGVASAVVVPREAMGFGDVKFMLTLGAFLGWPGALFSIAAGSVVGAVAGVVLLATGRLEAAGRIPFGPYLAAGALLWIAAGPAVAGWLWLR
;
A
#
# COMPACT_ATOMS: atom_id res chain seq x y z
N VAL A 1 -13.73 -9.15 2.80
CA VAL A 1 -12.78 -8.53 3.74
C VAL A 1 -12.38 -7.16 3.23
N VAL A 2 -11.79 -7.05 2.01
CA VAL A 2 -11.30 -5.81 1.41
C VAL A 2 -12.35 -4.71 1.42
N TYR A 3 -13.54 -4.95 0.85
CA TYR A 3 -14.65 -4.00 0.80
C TYR A 3 -15.09 -3.50 2.19
N ARG A 4 -15.08 -4.37 3.20
CA ARG A 4 -15.49 -4.01 4.56
C ARG A 4 -14.46 -3.17 5.29
N LEU A 5 -13.17 -3.51 5.15
CA LEU A 5 -12.08 -2.76 5.79
C LEU A 5 -12.04 -1.30 5.34
N LEU A 6 -12.27 -1.05 4.04
CA LEU A 6 -12.22 0.28 3.45
C LEU A 6 -13.51 1.08 3.63
N GLY A 7 -14.66 0.40 3.65
CA GLY A 7 -15.95 1.03 3.86
C GLY A 7 -16.27 1.40 5.31
N GLY A 8 -15.31 1.26 6.25
CA GLY A 8 -15.55 1.48 7.68
C GLY A 8 -16.54 0.50 8.30
N ILE A 9 -16.89 -0.56 7.55
CA ILE A 9 -17.83 -1.60 7.99
C ILE A 9 -17.04 -2.62 8.79
N GLY A 10 -17.34 -2.75 10.07
CA GLY A 10 -16.69 -3.73 10.94
C GLY A 10 -16.75 -5.15 10.36
N LEU A 11 -15.67 -5.92 10.48
CA LEU A 11 -15.62 -7.31 9.98
C LEU A 11 -16.72 -8.20 10.57
N GLY A 12 -17.22 -7.86 11.75
CA GLY A 12 -18.29 -8.57 12.46
C GLY A 12 -19.71 -8.01 12.29
N HIS A 13 -19.90 -6.83 11.68
CA HIS A 13 -21.22 -6.22 11.48
C HIS A 13 -21.35 -5.62 10.09
N PRO A 14 -22.42 -5.95 9.34
CA PRO A 14 -23.40 -7.00 9.59
C PRO A 14 -22.78 -8.40 9.51
N LYS A 15 -23.30 -9.34 10.29
CA LYS A 15 -22.79 -10.74 10.34
C LYS A 15 -22.93 -11.52 9.02
N ARG A 16 -23.79 -11.05 8.13
CA ARG A 16 -24.06 -11.69 6.82
C ARG A 16 -23.54 -10.83 5.67
N SER A 17 -23.13 -11.48 4.60
CA SER A 17 -22.81 -10.82 3.34
C SER A 17 -24.09 -10.25 2.72
N PHE A 18 -23.99 -9.10 2.07
CA PHE A 18 -25.11 -8.43 1.43
C PHE A 18 -24.71 -7.83 0.08
N CYS A 19 -25.66 -7.65 -0.80
CA CYS A 19 -25.44 -6.95 -2.05
C CYS A 19 -25.35 -5.44 -1.79
N PRO A 20 -24.28 -4.74 -2.22
CA PRO A 20 -24.15 -3.31 -1.95
C PRO A 20 -25.20 -2.43 -2.64
N GLN A 21 -25.80 -2.91 -3.73
CA GLN A 21 -26.77 -2.14 -4.50
C GLN A 21 -28.20 -2.30 -3.98
N CYS A 22 -28.65 -3.55 -3.72
CA CYS A 22 -30.04 -3.79 -3.31
C CYS A 22 -30.21 -4.08 -1.82
N GLY A 23 -29.13 -4.14 -1.02
CA GLY A 23 -29.17 -4.38 0.41
C GLY A 23 -29.56 -5.82 0.82
N ARG A 24 -29.92 -6.69 -0.14
CA ARG A 24 -30.33 -8.07 0.14
C ARG A 24 -29.20 -8.85 0.81
N PHE A 25 -29.49 -9.52 1.91
CA PHE A 25 -28.59 -10.47 2.53
C PHE A 25 -28.44 -11.73 1.68
N LEU A 26 -27.18 -12.18 1.51
CA LEU A 26 -26.88 -13.39 0.78
C LEU A 26 -27.13 -14.60 1.70
N PRO A 27 -27.92 -15.61 1.27
CA PRO A 27 -28.01 -16.87 1.96
C PRO A 27 -26.66 -17.62 1.85
N TRP A 28 -26.41 -18.58 2.73
CA TRP A 28 -25.12 -19.27 2.82
C TRP A 28 -24.68 -19.94 1.52
N TYR A 29 -25.62 -20.50 0.74
CA TYR A 29 -25.32 -21.16 -0.53
C TYR A 29 -24.95 -20.19 -1.65
N GLU A 30 -25.38 -18.92 -1.57
CA GLU A 30 -24.93 -17.85 -2.49
C GLU A 30 -23.57 -17.27 -2.08
N ASN A 31 -23.00 -17.72 -0.97
CA ASN A 31 -21.70 -17.29 -0.45
C ASN A 31 -20.64 -18.41 -0.52
N ILE A 32 -20.92 -19.52 -1.24
CA ILE A 32 -19.95 -20.57 -1.49
C ILE A 32 -18.91 -20.05 -2.49
N PRO A 33 -17.60 -20.04 -2.13
CA PRO A 33 -16.57 -19.50 -2.99
C PRO A 33 -16.58 -20.11 -4.38
N VAL A 34 -16.39 -19.28 -5.41
CA VAL A 34 -16.36 -19.66 -6.83
C VAL A 34 -17.67 -20.30 -7.34
N ALA A 35 -18.19 -21.30 -6.65
CA ALA A 35 -19.36 -22.06 -7.08
C ALA A 35 -20.61 -21.18 -7.22
N SER A 36 -20.87 -20.32 -6.25
CA SER A 36 -22.02 -19.39 -6.30
C SER A 36 -21.89 -18.39 -7.45
N TRP A 37 -20.68 -17.87 -7.71
CA TRP A 37 -20.45 -16.97 -8.83
C TRP A 37 -20.70 -17.65 -10.18
N LEU A 38 -20.25 -18.89 -10.37
CA LEU A 38 -20.49 -19.68 -11.58
C LEU A 38 -21.98 -19.97 -11.76
N TRP A 39 -22.66 -20.44 -10.71
CA TRP A 39 -24.09 -20.75 -10.73
C TRP A 39 -24.93 -19.52 -11.06
N LEU A 40 -24.65 -18.40 -10.41
CA LEU A 40 -25.34 -17.12 -10.62
C LEU A 40 -24.88 -16.39 -11.89
N ARG A 41 -23.95 -16.99 -12.65
CA ARG A 41 -23.37 -16.41 -13.89
C ARG A 41 -22.80 -14.99 -13.64
N GLY A 42 -22.15 -14.81 -12.50
CA GLY A 42 -21.57 -13.53 -12.11
C GLY A 42 -22.57 -12.41 -11.86
N ARG A 43 -23.80 -12.72 -11.43
CA ARG A 43 -24.88 -11.71 -11.20
C ARG A 43 -25.56 -11.92 -9.86
N CYS A 44 -25.96 -10.82 -9.23
CA CYS A 44 -26.76 -10.86 -8.01
C CYS A 44 -28.13 -11.54 -8.29
N ALA A 45 -28.52 -12.48 -7.43
CA ALA A 45 -29.82 -13.17 -7.56
C ALA A 45 -31.03 -12.23 -7.38
N GLY A 46 -30.86 -11.10 -6.65
CA GLY A 46 -31.93 -10.11 -6.44
C GLY A 46 -32.01 -9.06 -7.56
N CYS A 47 -31.00 -8.21 -7.68
CA CYS A 47 -31.03 -7.06 -8.60
C CYS A 47 -30.33 -7.28 -9.94
N ARG A 48 -29.77 -8.47 -10.19
CA ARG A 48 -29.03 -8.82 -11.41
C ARG A 48 -27.76 -7.99 -11.66
N LEU A 49 -27.29 -7.18 -10.70
CA LEU A 49 -26.02 -6.47 -10.78
C LEU A 49 -24.89 -7.44 -11.07
N GLY A 50 -23.98 -7.10 -12.00
CA GLY A 50 -22.80 -7.87 -12.30
C GLY A 50 -21.82 -7.93 -11.13
N ILE A 51 -21.40 -9.13 -10.74
CA ILE A 51 -20.36 -9.36 -9.73
C ILE A 51 -19.02 -9.49 -10.45
N PRO A 52 -18.06 -8.59 -10.22
CA PRO A 52 -16.77 -8.62 -10.91
C PRO A 52 -16.05 -9.97 -10.76
N ALA A 53 -15.41 -10.43 -11.85
CA ALA A 53 -14.67 -11.69 -11.89
C ALA A 53 -13.46 -11.73 -10.93
N ARG A 54 -13.02 -10.58 -10.44
CA ARG A 54 -11.96 -10.51 -9.42
C ARG A 54 -12.30 -11.26 -8.13
N TYR A 55 -13.58 -11.34 -7.73
CA TYR A 55 -13.98 -12.06 -6.51
C TYR A 55 -13.64 -13.56 -6.60
N PRO A 56 -14.14 -14.31 -7.59
CA PRO A 56 -13.77 -15.73 -7.70
C PRO A 56 -12.27 -15.90 -8.01
N LEU A 57 -11.60 -14.94 -8.67
CA LEU A 57 -10.16 -14.99 -8.88
C LEU A 57 -9.38 -14.94 -7.55
N VAL A 58 -9.74 -14.02 -6.66
CA VAL A 58 -9.11 -13.91 -5.32
C VAL A 58 -9.37 -15.16 -4.49
N GLU A 59 -10.59 -15.70 -4.55
CA GLU A 59 -10.98 -16.94 -3.87
C GLU A 59 -10.16 -18.12 -4.36
N LEU A 60 -10.01 -18.30 -5.66
CA LEU A 60 -9.18 -19.35 -6.27
C LEU A 60 -7.71 -19.20 -5.93
N LEU A 61 -7.18 -17.97 -6.03
CA LEU A 61 -5.79 -17.67 -5.68
C LEU A 61 -5.51 -18.02 -4.21
N THR A 62 -6.39 -17.59 -3.30
CA THR A 62 -6.25 -17.87 -1.88
C THR A 62 -6.34 -19.38 -1.59
N ALA A 63 -7.30 -20.07 -2.21
CA ALA A 63 -7.45 -21.52 -2.05
C ALA A 63 -6.22 -22.28 -2.58
N GLY A 64 -5.70 -21.87 -3.75
CA GLY A 64 -4.48 -22.46 -4.32
C GLY A 64 -3.26 -22.25 -3.44
N LEU A 65 -3.07 -21.03 -2.91
CA LEU A 65 -1.99 -20.72 -1.97
C LEU A 65 -2.12 -21.56 -0.68
N PHE A 66 -3.30 -21.67 -0.14
CA PHE A 66 -3.53 -22.46 1.09
C PHE A 66 -3.28 -23.94 0.87
N LEU A 67 -3.72 -24.49 -0.25
CA LEU A 67 -3.46 -25.89 -0.60
C LEU A 67 -1.95 -26.15 -0.78
N TRP A 68 -1.26 -25.24 -1.49
CA TRP A 68 0.18 -25.33 -1.67
C TRP A 68 0.93 -25.27 -0.34
N LEU A 69 0.62 -24.30 0.54
CA LEU A 69 1.26 -24.17 1.84
C LEU A 69 1.00 -25.38 2.74
N TRP A 70 -0.25 -25.88 2.74
CA TRP A 70 -0.61 -27.06 3.52
C TRP A 70 0.12 -28.32 3.07
N SER A 71 0.35 -28.47 1.77
CA SER A 71 1.07 -29.63 1.21
C SER A 71 2.59 -29.53 1.33
N SER A 72 3.12 -28.33 1.51
CA SER A 72 4.58 -28.07 1.46
C SER A 72 5.23 -27.97 2.86
N PHE A 73 4.44 -27.68 3.90
CA PHE A 73 4.96 -27.42 5.24
C PHE A 73 4.28 -28.24 6.33
N PRO A 74 4.96 -28.50 7.47
CA PRO A 74 4.32 -29.09 8.65
C PRO A 74 3.13 -28.27 9.12
N PRO A 75 2.02 -28.91 9.61
CA PRO A 75 0.77 -28.21 9.89
C PRO A 75 0.86 -26.90 10.69
N PRO A 76 1.64 -26.79 11.78
CA PRO A 76 1.75 -25.53 12.51
C PRO A 76 2.38 -24.38 11.68
N VAL A 77 3.41 -24.70 10.89
CA VAL A 77 4.09 -23.75 10.00
C VAL A 77 3.20 -23.38 8.83
N ALA A 78 2.52 -24.39 8.25
CA ALA A 78 1.54 -24.17 7.16
C ALA A 78 0.46 -23.17 7.59
N VAL A 79 -0.13 -23.34 8.78
CA VAL A 79 -1.15 -22.41 9.30
C VAL A 79 -0.59 -21.00 9.47
N ALA A 80 0.63 -20.85 9.99
CA ALA A 80 1.27 -19.54 10.12
C ALA A 80 1.46 -18.88 8.75
N TYR A 81 1.96 -19.61 7.75
CA TYR A 81 2.09 -19.08 6.39
C TYR A 81 0.76 -18.85 5.68
N MET A 82 -0.30 -19.62 5.98
CA MET A 82 -1.65 -19.34 5.46
C MET A 82 -2.19 -18.00 6.01
N ILE A 83 -1.92 -17.69 7.28
CA ILE A 83 -2.26 -16.37 7.85
C ILE A 83 -1.49 -15.27 7.10
N LEU A 84 -0.18 -15.44 6.90
CA LEU A 84 0.61 -14.50 6.12
C LEU A 84 0.06 -14.37 4.69
N ALA A 85 -0.20 -15.48 3.99
CA ALA A 85 -0.75 -15.47 2.63
C ALA A 85 -2.09 -14.71 2.56
N GLY A 86 -2.96 -14.87 3.55
CA GLY A 86 -4.20 -14.09 3.67
C GLY A 86 -3.93 -12.58 3.78
N ILE A 87 -2.93 -12.18 4.58
CA ILE A 87 -2.50 -10.78 4.71
C ILE A 87 -1.92 -10.27 3.38
N LEU A 88 -1.06 -11.07 2.71
CA LEU A 88 -0.46 -10.72 1.42
C LEU A 88 -1.52 -10.51 0.33
N VAL A 89 -2.47 -11.44 0.22
CA VAL A 89 -3.57 -11.34 -0.75
C VAL A 89 -4.43 -10.11 -0.45
N ALA A 90 -4.87 -9.93 0.81
CA ALA A 90 -5.69 -8.78 1.18
C ALA A 90 -4.95 -7.45 0.92
N GLY A 91 -3.69 -7.34 1.36
CA GLY A 91 -2.86 -6.16 1.13
C GLY A 91 -2.65 -5.86 -0.35
N THR A 92 -2.35 -6.89 -1.16
CA THR A 92 -2.20 -6.76 -2.62
C THR A 92 -3.43 -6.15 -3.27
N PHE A 93 -4.62 -6.67 -3.00
CA PHE A 93 -5.84 -6.18 -3.65
C PHE A 93 -6.31 -4.83 -3.11
N ILE A 94 -6.03 -4.50 -1.85
CA ILE A 94 -6.29 -3.16 -1.31
C ILE A 94 -5.34 -2.14 -1.94
N ASP A 95 -4.06 -2.46 -2.03
CA ASP A 95 -3.05 -1.56 -2.58
C ASP A 95 -3.26 -1.31 -4.08
N LEU A 96 -3.64 -2.34 -4.85
CA LEU A 96 -4.00 -2.21 -6.26
C LEU A 96 -5.22 -1.32 -6.51
N GLU A 97 -6.18 -1.25 -5.58
CA GLU A 97 -7.41 -0.46 -5.75
C GLU A 97 -7.30 0.95 -5.17
N HIS A 98 -6.61 1.09 -4.04
CA HIS A 98 -6.65 2.31 -3.23
C HIS A 98 -5.28 2.91 -2.96
N MET A 99 -4.20 2.24 -3.36
CA MET A 99 -2.79 2.63 -3.10
C MET A 99 -2.51 2.91 -1.62
N ILE A 100 -3.17 2.15 -0.73
CA ILE A 100 -3.00 2.21 0.72
C ILE A 100 -2.87 0.82 1.32
N LEU A 101 -2.08 0.70 2.39
CA LEU A 101 -1.97 -0.52 3.20
C LEU A 101 -2.46 -0.22 4.62
N PRO A 102 -3.63 -0.74 5.04
CA PRO A 102 -4.20 -0.48 6.37
C PRO A 102 -3.30 -0.98 7.50
N ASP A 103 -3.27 -0.24 8.61
CA ASP A 103 -2.46 -0.60 9.79
C ASP A 103 -2.87 -1.95 10.41
N SER A 104 -4.12 -2.36 10.23
CA SER A 104 -4.58 -3.70 10.64
C SER A 104 -3.83 -4.83 9.93
N LEU A 105 -3.41 -4.65 8.67
CA LEU A 105 -2.65 -5.64 7.91
C LEU A 105 -1.14 -5.49 8.12
N THR A 106 -0.65 -4.26 8.31
CA THR A 106 0.77 -3.98 8.46
C THR A 106 1.22 -4.18 9.92
N VAL A 107 0.73 -3.37 10.85
CA VAL A 107 1.08 -3.48 12.27
C VAL A 107 0.42 -4.70 12.91
N GLY A 108 -0.87 -4.92 12.63
CA GLY A 108 -1.60 -6.11 13.09
C GLY A 108 -0.99 -7.41 12.56
N GLY A 109 -0.57 -7.42 11.30
CA GLY A 109 0.15 -8.53 10.69
C GLY A 109 1.51 -8.79 11.37
N ALA A 110 2.28 -7.74 11.68
CA ALA A 110 3.53 -7.87 12.40
C ALA A 110 3.34 -8.46 13.80
N ALA A 111 2.33 -7.98 14.54
CA ALA A 111 1.99 -8.54 15.84
C ALA A 111 1.63 -10.04 15.76
N ALA A 112 0.82 -10.42 14.76
CA ALA A 112 0.51 -11.83 14.50
C ALA A 112 1.77 -12.65 14.18
N GLY A 113 2.67 -12.14 13.35
CA GLY A 113 3.94 -12.78 13.00
C GLY A 113 4.83 -13.00 14.20
N ILE A 114 4.97 -12.00 15.08
CA ILE A 114 5.75 -12.10 16.32
C ILE A 114 5.16 -13.18 17.24
N VAL A 115 3.85 -13.16 17.48
CA VAL A 115 3.19 -14.16 18.33
C VAL A 115 3.32 -15.57 17.76
N LEU A 116 3.07 -15.75 16.47
CA LEU A 116 3.21 -17.05 15.80
C LEU A 116 4.65 -17.55 15.80
N SER A 117 5.64 -16.66 15.67
CA SER A 117 7.06 -17.01 15.75
C SER A 117 7.44 -17.56 17.13
N MET A 118 6.84 -17.05 18.21
CA MET A 118 7.04 -17.60 19.55
C MET A 118 6.42 -18.99 19.69
N LEU A 119 5.21 -19.18 19.17
CA LEU A 119 4.41 -20.40 19.37
C LEU A 119 4.77 -21.52 18.41
N VAL A 120 5.18 -21.21 17.18
CA VAL A 120 5.39 -22.18 16.11
C VAL A 120 6.88 -22.45 15.92
N ALA A 121 7.31 -23.64 16.33
CA ALA A 121 8.67 -24.11 16.04
C ALA A 121 8.85 -24.32 14.52
N GLY A 122 9.97 -23.83 13.97
CA GLY A 122 10.27 -23.92 12.55
C GLY A 122 9.79 -22.73 11.70
N LEU A 123 9.05 -21.75 12.27
CA LEU A 123 8.72 -20.53 11.58
C LEU A 123 9.92 -19.55 11.54
N GLN A 124 10.67 -19.48 12.65
CA GLN A 124 11.90 -18.72 12.77
C GLN A 124 13.05 -19.62 13.28
N PRO A 125 14.31 -19.29 12.98
CA PRO A 125 15.45 -20.00 13.53
C PRO A 125 15.51 -19.82 15.06
N GLY A 126 15.85 -20.89 15.78
CA GLY A 126 16.02 -20.92 17.23
C GLY A 126 15.38 -22.13 17.88
N GLY A 127 16.04 -22.69 18.90
CA GLY A 127 15.58 -23.86 19.64
C GLY A 127 14.46 -23.54 20.65
N ASP A 128 14.48 -22.35 21.21
CA ASP A 128 13.52 -21.88 22.21
C ASP A 128 12.68 -20.70 21.71
N TRP A 129 11.64 -20.38 22.45
CA TRP A 129 10.71 -19.31 22.08
C TRP A 129 11.38 -17.92 22.12
N GLU A 130 12.37 -17.71 23.01
CA GLU A 130 13.09 -16.43 23.13
C GLU A 130 13.97 -16.16 21.90
N ALA A 131 14.69 -17.18 21.42
CA ALA A 131 15.51 -17.07 20.22
C ALA A 131 14.63 -16.77 18.99
N ARG A 132 13.48 -17.45 18.86
CA ARG A 132 12.52 -17.20 17.78
C ARG A 132 11.91 -15.81 17.86
N LEU A 133 11.59 -15.34 19.08
CA LEU A 133 11.10 -13.96 19.29
C LEU A 133 12.16 -12.95 18.85
N ARG A 134 13.41 -13.11 19.29
CA ARG A 134 14.51 -12.23 18.87
C ARG A 134 14.71 -12.23 17.37
N ALA A 135 14.65 -13.39 16.72
CA ALA A 135 14.78 -13.50 15.27
C ALA A 135 13.63 -12.79 14.54
N SER A 136 12.39 -12.93 15.01
CA SER A 136 11.22 -12.26 14.47
C SER A 136 11.29 -10.73 14.63
N LEU A 137 11.62 -10.23 15.82
CA LEU A 137 11.77 -8.80 16.08
C LEU A 137 12.92 -8.20 15.26
N PHE A 138 14.04 -8.90 15.18
CA PHE A 138 15.18 -8.48 14.37
C PHE A 138 14.81 -8.43 12.89
N GLY A 139 14.10 -9.45 12.38
CA GLY A 139 13.62 -9.50 11.01
C GLY A 139 12.66 -8.35 10.69
N ALA A 140 11.70 -8.07 11.58
CA ALA A 140 10.78 -6.95 11.46
C ALA A 140 11.56 -5.61 11.44
N GLY A 141 12.49 -5.42 12.38
CA GLY A 141 13.32 -4.21 12.46
C GLY A 141 14.17 -3.98 11.23
N VAL A 142 14.83 -5.03 10.72
CA VAL A 142 15.66 -4.95 9.50
C VAL A 142 14.82 -4.61 8.29
N GLY A 143 13.68 -5.30 8.08
CA GLY A 143 12.78 -5.02 6.96
C GLY A 143 12.28 -3.58 6.96
N PHE A 144 11.83 -3.10 8.12
CA PHE A 144 11.41 -1.71 8.31
C PHE A 144 12.55 -0.73 8.04
N ALA A 145 13.71 -0.92 8.69
CA ALA A 145 14.84 0.02 8.62
C ALA A 145 15.40 0.15 7.20
N VAL A 146 15.52 -0.96 6.47
CA VAL A 146 16.04 -0.93 5.09
C VAL A 146 15.09 -0.19 4.17
N LEU A 147 13.80 -0.50 4.20
CA LEU A 147 12.86 0.18 3.32
C LEU A 147 12.65 1.64 3.74
N PHE A 148 12.65 1.94 5.05
CA PHE A 148 12.65 3.29 5.56
C PHE A 148 13.85 4.10 5.07
N ALA A 149 15.06 3.52 5.12
CA ALA A 149 16.26 4.17 4.60
C ALA A 149 16.15 4.44 3.09
N VAL A 150 15.61 3.49 2.31
CA VAL A 150 15.37 3.69 0.86
C VAL A 150 14.41 4.86 0.62
N VAL A 151 13.33 4.95 1.41
CA VAL A 151 12.37 6.08 1.31
C VAL A 151 13.03 7.41 1.65
N GLU A 152 13.79 7.48 2.75
CA GLU A 152 14.45 8.74 3.14
C GLU A 152 15.56 9.15 2.16
N LEU A 153 16.37 8.20 1.69
CA LEU A 153 17.37 8.47 0.63
C LEU A 153 16.70 8.87 -0.69
N GLY A 154 15.58 8.23 -1.04
CA GLY A 154 14.80 8.59 -2.22
C GLY A 154 14.25 10.02 -2.14
N LYS A 155 13.84 10.49 -0.96
CA LYS A 155 13.43 11.90 -0.76
C LYS A 155 14.58 12.88 -0.95
N LEU A 156 15.76 12.54 -0.42
CA LEU A 156 16.94 13.41 -0.61
C LEU A 156 17.31 13.54 -2.09
N ALA A 157 17.15 12.47 -2.88
CA ALA A 157 17.51 12.45 -4.30
C ALA A 157 16.39 13.01 -5.22
N PHE A 158 15.12 12.74 -4.90
CA PHE A 158 13.98 12.94 -5.81
C PHE A 158 12.75 13.58 -5.13
N GLY A 159 12.87 14.02 -3.89
CA GLY A 159 11.74 14.42 -3.04
C GLY A 159 11.00 15.69 -3.46
N ARG A 160 11.44 16.38 -4.53
CA ARG A 160 10.82 17.59 -5.06
C ARG A 160 10.74 17.52 -6.58
N LYS A 161 9.55 17.73 -7.12
CA LYS A 161 9.34 17.88 -8.57
C LYS A 161 9.04 19.34 -8.88
N ARG A 162 9.95 20.00 -9.58
CA ARG A 162 9.72 21.34 -10.10
C ARG A 162 8.99 21.24 -11.44
N LEU A 163 7.85 21.89 -11.52
CA LEU A 163 7.04 22.03 -12.73
C LEU A 163 7.19 23.49 -13.19
N GLU A 164 7.85 23.70 -14.31
CA GLU A 164 7.95 25.00 -14.96
C GLU A 164 6.64 25.24 -15.72
N LEU A 165 6.01 26.38 -15.46
CA LEU A 165 4.76 26.79 -16.11
C LEU A 165 5.11 27.70 -17.28
N GLN A 166 4.94 27.21 -18.51
CA GLN A 166 5.19 27.97 -19.72
C GLN A 166 3.99 27.89 -20.67
N PRO A 167 3.19 28.98 -20.79
CA PRO A 167 3.34 30.29 -20.12
C PRO A 167 3.08 30.26 -18.62
N ALA A 168 3.51 31.31 -17.89
CA ALA A 168 3.19 31.47 -16.48
C ALA A 168 1.66 31.54 -16.30
N GLU A 169 1.14 30.85 -15.28
CA GLU A 169 -0.28 30.65 -15.07
C GLU A 169 -0.81 31.43 -13.87
N ALA A 170 -2.04 31.95 -13.97
CA ALA A 170 -2.70 32.58 -12.85
C ALA A 170 -3.04 31.53 -11.79
N PHE A 171 -2.82 31.86 -10.53
CA PHE A 171 -3.26 31.01 -9.42
C PHE A 171 -4.20 31.75 -8.48
N LEU A 172 -5.06 30.99 -7.80
CA LEU A 172 -6.01 31.43 -6.79
C LEU A 172 -6.09 30.42 -5.66
N LEU A 173 -5.83 30.86 -4.43
CA LEU A 173 -6.06 30.05 -3.23
C LEU A 173 -7.52 30.17 -2.80
N GLN A 174 -8.14 29.06 -2.46
CA GLN A 174 -9.52 28.95 -1.99
C GLN A 174 -9.59 28.07 -0.74
N ALA A 175 -10.20 28.60 0.31
CA ALA A 175 -10.57 27.80 1.47
C ALA A 175 -11.97 27.19 1.22
N ARG A 176 -12.03 25.90 0.88
CA ARG A 176 -13.31 25.19 0.64
C ARG A 176 -13.70 24.37 1.87
N GLU A 177 -14.99 24.03 2.00
CA GLU A 177 -15.50 23.17 3.09
C GLU A 177 -14.79 21.80 3.17
N LYS A 178 -14.33 21.26 2.04
CA LYS A 178 -13.61 19.98 1.96
C LYS A 178 -12.10 20.08 2.19
N GLY A 179 -11.57 21.31 2.30
CA GLY A 179 -10.13 21.55 2.44
C GLY A 179 -9.62 22.68 1.53
N PRO A 180 -8.37 23.12 1.72
CA PRO A 180 -7.77 24.17 0.91
C PRO A 180 -7.52 23.67 -0.52
N CYS A 181 -7.82 24.53 -1.50
CA CYS A 181 -7.65 24.27 -2.92
C CYS A 181 -6.77 25.36 -3.54
N LEU A 182 -5.80 24.94 -4.36
CA LEU A 182 -5.03 25.83 -5.23
C LEU A 182 -5.57 25.65 -6.65
N ARG A 183 -6.22 26.69 -7.19
CA ARG A 183 -6.52 26.74 -8.62
C ARG A 183 -5.30 27.27 -9.36
N LEU A 184 -4.86 26.54 -10.37
CA LEU A 184 -3.71 26.90 -11.21
C LEU A 184 -4.16 26.83 -12.68
N GLY A 185 -4.26 27.97 -13.33
CA GLY A 185 -4.90 28.03 -14.66
C GLY A 185 -6.34 27.52 -14.63
N GLU A 186 -6.61 26.44 -15.36
CA GLU A 186 -7.91 25.77 -15.39
C GLU A 186 -8.01 24.59 -14.41
N ASP A 187 -6.89 24.17 -13.80
CA ASP A 187 -6.82 23.01 -12.92
C ASP A 187 -7.04 23.38 -11.45
N ASP A 188 -7.90 22.61 -10.77
CA ASP A 188 -8.11 22.70 -9.33
C ASP A 188 -7.26 21.61 -8.62
N TRP A 189 -6.33 22.04 -7.79
CA TRP A 189 -5.45 21.17 -7.01
C TRP A 189 -5.93 21.12 -5.56
N ASP A 190 -6.46 19.99 -5.15
CA ASP A 190 -6.82 19.76 -3.75
C ASP A 190 -5.52 19.58 -2.93
N LEU A 191 -5.21 20.56 -2.07
CA LEU A 191 -3.99 20.53 -1.28
C LEU A 191 -4.00 19.42 -0.24
N ALA A 192 -5.18 18.95 0.21
CA ALA A 192 -5.28 17.82 1.13
C ALA A 192 -4.82 16.50 0.48
N GLU A 193 -4.94 16.38 -0.85
CA GLU A 193 -4.44 15.22 -1.58
C GLU A 193 -2.95 15.29 -1.89
N ILE A 194 -2.35 16.48 -1.80
CA ILE A 194 -0.92 16.71 -2.07
C ILE A 194 -0.08 16.52 -0.81
N PHE A 195 -0.60 16.91 0.35
CA PHE A 195 0.12 16.83 1.62
C PHE A 195 -0.20 15.52 2.34
N TYR A 196 0.76 14.60 2.35
CA TYR A 196 0.66 13.34 3.07
C TYR A 196 1.22 13.43 4.49
N ARG A 197 2.09 14.43 4.76
CA ARG A 197 2.79 14.61 6.04
C ARG A 197 2.69 16.04 6.53
N PRO A 198 2.78 16.25 7.85
CA PRO A 198 2.83 17.60 8.41
C PRO A 198 4.02 18.45 7.92
N THR A 199 5.05 17.80 7.36
CA THR A 199 6.26 18.46 6.86
C THR A 199 6.24 18.73 5.35
N ASP A 200 5.21 18.30 4.64
CA ASP A 200 5.12 18.51 3.20
C ASP A 200 4.87 19.98 2.90
N VAL A 201 5.61 20.52 1.96
CA VAL A 201 5.51 21.91 1.54
C VAL A 201 5.51 21.96 0.02
N LEU A 202 4.49 22.60 -0.54
CA LEU A 202 4.44 23.00 -1.94
C LEU A 202 5.01 24.42 -2.05
N GLU A 203 5.99 24.61 -2.93
CA GLU A 203 6.57 25.92 -3.20
C GLU A 203 5.98 26.48 -4.49
N LEU A 204 5.37 27.64 -4.40
CA LEU A 204 4.82 28.37 -5.52
C LEU A 204 5.75 29.56 -5.84
N HIS A 205 6.42 29.48 -6.97
CA HIS A 205 7.30 30.55 -7.45
C HIS A 205 6.50 31.50 -8.32
N THR A 206 6.41 32.78 -7.92
CA THR A 206 5.70 33.81 -8.68
C THR A 206 6.58 34.46 -9.74
N ASP A 207 5.95 35.08 -10.72
CA ASP A 207 6.60 35.90 -11.77
C ASP A 207 7.39 37.09 -11.22
N ARG A 208 7.05 37.54 -9.99
CA ARG A 208 7.72 38.64 -9.27
C ARG A 208 8.92 38.17 -8.44
N GLY A 209 9.28 36.88 -8.50
CA GLY A 209 10.39 36.32 -7.74
C GLY A 209 10.07 36.02 -6.27
N GLU A 210 8.80 36.16 -5.84
CA GLU A 210 8.37 35.72 -4.52
C GLU A 210 8.18 34.19 -4.50
N VAL A 211 8.48 33.54 -3.37
CA VAL A 211 8.20 32.15 -3.14
C VAL A 211 7.17 32.04 -2.03
N TRP A 212 6.04 31.41 -2.33
CA TRP A 212 5.02 31.11 -1.36
C TRP A 212 5.12 29.64 -0.96
N LEU A 213 5.10 29.37 0.33
CA LEU A 213 5.18 28.02 0.89
C LEU A 213 3.80 27.63 1.39
N LEU A 214 3.20 26.64 0.76
CA LEU A 214 1.92 26.07 1.15
C LEU A 214 2.18 24.75 1.88
N GLY A 215 1.72 24.63 3.10
CA GLY A 215 1.85 23.42 3.93
C GLY A 215 0.49 22.97 4.47
N PRO A 216 0.42 21.83 5.18
CA PRO A 216 -0.83 21.33 5.75
C PRO A 216 -1.52 22.33 6.69
N ASP A 217 -0.72 23.13 7.42
CA ASP A 217 -1.19 24.06 8.46
C ASP A 217 -1.46 25.48 7.94
N GLY A 218 -1.18 25.78 6.67
CA GLY A 218 -1.40 27.11 6.13
C GLY A 218 -0.36 27.55 5.10
N VAL A 219 -0.33 28.86 4.84
CA VAL A 219 0.48 29.51 3.82
C VAL A 219 1.52 30.40 4.48
N ARG A 220 2.74 30.38 3.96
CA ARG A 220 3.81 31.33 4.33
C ARG A 220 4.21 32.19 3.11
N ARG A 221 4.08 33.51 3.27
CA ARG A 221 4.47 34.48 2.26
C ARG A 221 5.38 35.54 2.88
N GLY A 222 6.57 35.75 2.32
CA GLY A 222 7.51 36.76 2.81
C GLY A 222 7.91 36.62 4.29
N GLY A 223 7.90 35.35 4.82
CA GLY A 223 8.20 35.05 6.23
C GLY A 223 7.00 35.16 7.17
N VAL A 224 5.84 35.63 6.73
CA VAL A 224 4.60 35.68 7.50
C VAL A 224 3.79 34.41 7.23
N ALA A 225 3.41 33.69 8.32
CA ALA A 225 2.55 32.53 8.24
C ALA A 225 1.09 32.91 8.55
N CYS A 226 0.15 32.38 7.79
CA CYS A 226 -1.28 32.52 8.03
C CYS A 226 -2.01 31.20 7.70
N ASP A 227 -3.18 31.01 8.25
CA ASP A 227 -4.05 29.89 7.90
C ASP A 227 -4.69 30.08 6.50
N TYR A 228 -5.26 29.02 5.96
CA TYR A 228 -5.91 29.08 4.64
C TYR A 228 -7.16 29.95 4.62
N ALA A 229 -7.86 30.10 5.75
CA ALA A 229 -9.01 30.96 5.84
C ALA A 229 -8.62 32.44 5.69
N ALA A 230 -7.48 32.85 6.26
CA ALA A 230 -6.95 34.19 6.07
C ALA A 230 -6.31 34.41 4.69
N ALA A 231 -5.88 33.32 4.04
CA ALA A 231 -5.31 33.36 2.68
C ALA A 231 -6.37 33.15 1.58
N ASP A 232 -7.65 33.04 1.92
CA ASP A 232 -8.71 32.86 0.95
C ASP A 232 -8.78 34.05 -0.03
N GLY A 233 -8.89 33.74 -1.31
CA GLY A 233 -8.86 34.75 -2.37
C GLY A 233 -7.47 35.29 -2.74
N TRP A 234 -6.38 34.83 -2.10
CA TRP A 234 -5.04 35.23 -2.51
C TRP A 234 -4.72 34.70 -3.91
N SER A 235 -4.25 35.58 -4.77
CA SER A 235 -4.01 35.28 -6.18
C SER A 235 -2.72 35.93 -6.69
N GLY A 236 -2.26 35.43 -7.81
CA GLY A 236 -1.06 35.94 -8.50
C GLY A 236 -0.80 35.16 -9.78
N VAL A 237 0.41 35.27 -10.29
CA VAL A 237 0.87 34.52 -11.45
C VAL A 237 2.06 33.67 -11.01
N ALA A 238 1.98 32.38 -11.25
CA ALA A 238 3.03 31.42 -10.95
C ALA A 238 3.86 31.12 -12.20
N SER A 239 5.17 31.11 -12.05
CA SER A 239 6.12 30.70 -13.09
C SER A 239 6.59 29.26 -12.92
N ALA A 240 6.59 28.76 -11.68
CA ALA A 240 6.89 27.37 -11.38
C ALA A 240 6.22 26.92 -10.08
N VAL A 241 5.94 25.64 -10.00
CA VAL A 241 5.44 24.97 -8.78
C VAL A 241 6.36 23.82 -8.43
N VAL A 242 6.82 23.78 -7.17
CA VAL A 242 7.59 22.66 -6.64
C VAL A 242 6.69 21.84 -5.74
N VAL A 243 6.33 20.63 -6.21
CA VAL A 243 5.44 19.73 -5.50
C VAL A 243 6.27 18.73 -4.69
N PRO A 244 5.93 18.50 -3.41
CA PRO A 244 6.54 17.43 -2.65
C PRO A 244 6.22 16.08 -3.31
N ARG A 245 7.22 15.24 -3.52
CA ARG A 245 7.05 13.93 -4.12
C ARG A 245 7.53 12.86 -3.15
N GLU A 246 6.65 11.93 -2.83
CA GLU A 246 7.07 10.73 -2.11
C GLU A 246 7.62 9.70 -3.11
N ALA A 247 8.79 9.13 -2.76
CA ALA A 247 9.38 8.05 -3.56
C ALA A 247 8.58 6.75 -3.41
N MET A 248 7.95 6.54 -2.23
CA MET A 248 7.19 5.32 -1.90
C MET A 248 6.26 5.59 -0.71
N GLY A 249 5.11 4.91 -0.66
CA GLY A 249 4.16 5.00 0.44
C GLY A 249 4.71 4.47 1.77
N PHE A 250 4.43 5.15 2.88
CA PHE A 250 4.84 4.68 4.21
C PHE A 250 4.14 3.38 4.63
N GLY A 251 3.04 3.04 3.98
CA GLY A 251 2.35 1.75 4.12
C GLY A 251 3.25 0.55 3.78
N ASP A 252 4.05 0.66 2.71
CA ASP A 252 5.00 -0.37 2.30
C ASP A 252 6.10 -0.58 3.35
N VAL A 253 6.59 0.51 3.95
CA VAL A 253 7.58 0.46 5.04
C VAL A 253 7.03 -0.30 6.24
N LYS A 254 5.78 0.00 6.66
CA LYS A 254 5.09 -0.73 7.73
C LYS A 254 4.83 -2.18 7.34
N PHE A 255 4.54 -2.46 6.08
CA PHE A 255 4.29 -3.81 5.61
C PHE A 255 5.52 -4.71 5.75
N MET A 256 6.71 -4.13 5.64
CA MET A 256 7.96 -4.85 5.91
C MET A 256 8.12 -5.32 7.35
N LEU A 257 7.45 -4.69 8.33
CA LEU A 257 7.38 -5.23 9.69
C LEU A 257 6.71 -6.62 9.69
N THR A 258 5.60 -6.75 8.96
CA THR A 258 4.90 -8.04 8.82
C THR A 258 5.79 -9.08 8.14
N LEU A 259 6.36 -8.74 6.98
CA LEU A 259 7.21 -9.68 6.24
C LEU A 259 8.41 -10.13 7.08
N GLY A 260 9.09 -9.20 7.73
CA GLY A 260 10.24 -9.50 8.57
C GLY A 260 9.88 -10.31 9.81
N ALA A 261 8.71 -10.07 10.41
CA ALA A 261 8.25 -10.84 11.56
C ALA A 261 7.97 -12.32 11.23
N PHE A 262 7.43 -12.61 10.05
CA PHE A 262 7.16 -13.98 9.60
C PHE A 262 8.35 -14.66 8.96
N LEU A 263 9.14 -13.95 8.15
CA LEU A 263 10.16 -14.53 7.27
C LEU A 263 11.60 -14.34 7.79
N GLY A 264 11.76 -13.59 8.88
CA GLY A 264 13.05 -13.18 9.38
C GLY A 264 13.75 -12.17 8.48
N TRP A 265 14.95 -11.71 8.90
CA TRP A 265 15.69 -10.70 8.16
C TRP A 265 16.13 -11.14 6.75
N PRO A 266 16.52 -12.41 6.47
CA PRO A 266 16.89 -12.80 5.12
C PRO A 266 15.69 -12.77 4.17
N GLY A 267 14.52 -13.25 4.66
CA GLY A 267 13.27 -13.21 3.89
C GLY A 267 12.78 -11.79 3.63
N ALA A 268 12.94 -10.88 4.60
CA ALA A 268 12.62 -9.47 4.42
C ALA A 268 13.50 -8.83 3.33
N LEU A 269 14.81 -9.01 3.38
CA LEU A 269 15.72 -8.47 2.36
C LEU A 269 15.48 -9.07 0.97
N PHE A 270 15.26 -10.37 0.92
CA PHE A 270 14.92 -11.04 -0.34
C PHE A 270 13.60 -10.52 -0.92
N SER A 271 12.59 -10.31 -0.08
CA SER A 271 11.30 -9.77 -0.52
C SER A 271 11.41 -8.37 -1.12
N ILE A 272 12.26 -7.51 -0.54
CA ILE A 272 12.56 -6.19 -1.10
C ILE A 272 13.25 -6.34 -2.46
N ALA A 273 14.32 -7.14 -2.54
CA ALA A 273 15.12 -7.31 -3.75
C ALA A 273 14.29 -7.93 -4.89
N ALA A 274 13.62 -9.07 -4.63
CA ALA A 274 12.78 -9.75 -5.60
C ALA A 274 11.56 -8.90 -6.01
N GLY A 275 10.91 -8.24 -5.02
CA GLY A 275 9.81 -7.33 -5.27
C GLY A 275 10.21 -6.15 -6.15
N SER A 276 11.40 -5.58 -5.94
CA SER A 276 11.94 -4.50 -6.78
C SER A 276 12.18 -4.96 -8.22
N VAL A 277 12.72 -6.15 -8.42
CA VAL A 277 12.92 -6.72 -9.77
C VAL A 277 11.59 -6.97 -10.46
N VAL A 278 10.65 -7.63 -9.78
CA VAL A 278 9.32 -7.92 -10.33
C VAL A 278 8.56 -6.62 -10.65
N GLY A 279 8.63 -5.64 -9.74
CA GLY A 279 8.02 -4.32 -9.92
C GLY A 279 8.63 -3.54 -11.08
N ALA A 280 9.97 -3.60 -11.24
CA ALA A 280 10.65 -2.97 -12.38
C ALA A 280 10.23 -3.60 -13.72
N VAL A 281 10.19 -4.93 -13.79
CA VAL A 281 9.73 -5.64 -14.98
C VAL A 281 8.27 -5.30 -15.30
N ALA A 282 7.39 -5.32 -14.30
CA ALA A 282 5.99 -4.95 -14.46
C ALA A 282 5.84 -3.49 -14.94
N GLY A 283 6.61 -2.57 -14.36
CA GLY A 283 6.62 -1.15 -14.74
C GLY A 283 7.04 -0.97 -16.21
N VAL A 284 8.12 -1.64 -16.65
CA VAL A 284 8.57 -1.59 -18.04
C VAL A 284 7.50 -2.14 -18.99
N VAL A 285 6.86 -3.25 -18.64
CA VAL A 285 5.78 -3.84 -19.46
C VAL A 285 4.58 -2.90 -19.54
N LEU A 286 4.17 -2.28 -18.44
CA LEU A 286 3.04 -1.34 -18.41
C LEU A 286 3.34 -0.08 -19.23
N LEU A 287 4.56 0.45 -19.17
CA LEU A 287 5.02 1.57 -20.01
C LEU A 287 5.04 1.18 -21.49
N ALA A 288 5.61 0.02 -21.81
CA ALA A 288 5.70 -0.46 -23.20
C ALA A 288 4.33 -0.74 -23.82
N THR A 289 3.33 -1.12 -23.01
CA THR A 289 1.95 -1.36 -23.47
C THR A 289 1.07 -0.10 -23.46
N GLY A 290 1.61 1.07 -23.08
CA GLY A 290 0.87 2.33 -23.00
C GLY A 290 -0.23 2.35 -21.91
N ARG A 291 -0.18 1.40 -20.98
CA ARG A 291 -1.15 1.33 -19.86
C ARG A 291 -0.73 2.17 -18.65
N LEU A 292 0.48 2.64 -18.63
CA LEU A 292 1.02 3.52 -17.59
C LEU A 292 1.66 4.73 -18.27
N GLU A 293 1.35 5.92 -17.79
CA GLU A 293 2.08 7.13 -18.15
C GLU A 293 3.45 7.15 -17.47
N ALA A 294 4.44 7.82 -18.05
CA ALA A 294 5.81 7.88 -17.53
C ALA A 294 5.93 8.43 -16.08
N ALA A 295 4.90 9.12 -15.61
CA ALA A 295 4.80 9.67 -14.24
C ALA A 295 3.78 8.91 -13.36
N GLY A 296 3.18 7.84 -13.88
CA GLY A 296 2.15 7.07 -13.16
C GLY A 296 2.68 6.40 -11.89
N ARG A 297 1.85 6.35 -10.86
CA ARG A 297 2.18 5.65 -9.61
C ARG A 297 1.89 4.15 -9.76
N ILE A 298 2.79 3.32 -9.26
CA ILE A 298 2.63 1.86 -9.23
C ILE A 298 2.59 1.44 -7.76
N PRO A 299 1.55 0.71 -7.30
CA PRO A 299 1.52 0.19 -5.94
C PRO A 299 2.66 -0.82 -5.76
N PHE A 300 3.43 -0.69 -4.68
CA PHE A 300 4.60 -1.54 -4.44
C PHE A 300 4.28 -2.79 -3.59
N GLY A 301 3.22 -2.73 -2.78
CA GLY A 301 2.77 -3.84 -1.93
C GLY A 301 2.59 -5.17 -2.66
N PRO A 302 1.97 -5.24 -3.85
CA PRO A 302 1.84 -6.46 -4.64
C PRO A 302 3.18 -7.12 -4.98
N TYR A 303 4.20 -6.33 -5.27
CA TYR A 303 5.53 -6.84 -5.62
C TYR A 303 6.30 -7.33 -4.39
N LEU A 304 6.14 -6.65 -3.24
CA LEU A 304 6.65 -7.15 -1.95
C LEU A 304 5.99 -8.48 -1.58
N ALA A 305 4.68 -8.60 -1.78
CA ALA A 305 3.95 -9.84 -1.55
C ALA A 305 4.44 -10.97 -2.47
N ALA A 306 4.67 -10.69 -3.75
CA ALA A 306 5.25 -11.66 -4.69
C ALA A 306 6.67 -12.09 -4.25
N GLY A 307 7.52 -11.15 -3.83
CA GLY A 307 8.84 -11.42 -3.27
C GLY A 307 8.79 -12.32 -2.02
N ALA A 308 7.85 -12.05 -1.12
CA ALA A 308 7.61 -12.88 0.06
C ALA A 308 7.19 -14.31 -0.28
N LEU A 309 6.26 -14.48 -1.24
CA LEU A 309 5.85 -15.81 -1.71
C LEU A 309 7.00 -16.55 -2.40
N LEU A 310 7.83 -15.86 -3.16
CA LEU A 310 9.03 -16.45 -3.76
C LEU A 310 10.02 -16.91 -2.69
N TRP A 311 10.20 -16.15 -1.60
CA TRP A 311 11.01 -16.59 -0.47
C TRP A 311 10.45 -17.83 0.21
N ILE A 312 9.15 -17.89 0.45
CA ILE A 312 8.50 -19.08 1.02
C ILE A 312 8.70 -20.31 0.14
N ALA A 313 8.65 -20.12 -1.20
CA ALA A 313 8.82 -21.21 -2.16
C ALA A 313 10.28 -21.68 -2.31
N ALA A 314 11.23 -20.75 -2.37
CA ALA A 314 12.60 -21.01 -2.76
C ALA A 314 13.64 -20.60 -1.71
N GLY A 315 13.24 -20.00 -0.59
CA GLY A 315 14.14 -19.46 0.42
C GLY A 315 15.19 -20.44 0.95
N PRO A 316 14.86 -21.70 1.26
CA PRO A 316 15.86 -22.68 1.68
C PRO A 316 16.95 -22.94 0.63
N ALA A 317 16.58 -22.99 -0.65
CA ALA A 317 17.53 -23.18 -1.75
C ALA A 317 18.39 -21.93 -1.96
N VAL A 318 17.79 -20.74 -1.89
CA VAL A 318 18.48 -19.45 -2.02
C VAL A 318 19.43 -19.22 -0.84
N ALA A 319 18.99 -19.50 0.39
CA ALA A 319 19.83 -19.40 1.59
C ALA A 319 21.04 -20.35 1.50
N GLY A 320 20.84 -21.58 1.05
CA GLY A 320 21.92 -22.55 0.83
C GLY A 320 22.94 -22.07 -0.23
N TRP A 321 22.50 -21.36 -1.25
CA TRP A 321 23.39 -20.84 -2.29
C TRP A 321 24.15 -19.57 -1.86
N LEU A 322 23.50 -18.67 -1.12
CA LEU A 322 24.08 -17.37 -0.74
C LEU A 322 24.92 -17.40 0.56
N TRP A 323 24.59 -18.27 1.52
CA TRP A 323 25.09 -18.15 2.89
C TRP A 323 25.73 -19.41 3.49
N LEU A 324 25.65 -20.57 2.83
CA LEU A 324 26.08 -21.86 3.38
C LEU A 324 27.11 -22.59 2.49
N ARG A 325 28.08 -21.86 1.98
CA ARG A 325 29.34 -22.46 1.55
C ARG A 325 30.44 -22.10 2.52
#